data_d9aad7c92a634409a4b19815cb7acf47
#
_entry.id   d9aad7c92a634409a4b19815cb7acf47
#
_cell.length_a   1.000
_cell.length_b   1.000
_cell.length_c   1.000
_cell.angle_alpha   90.00
_cell.angle_beta   90.00
_cell.angle_gamma   90.00
#
_symmetry.space_group_name_H-M   'P 1'
#
loop_
_entity.id
_entity.type
_entity.pdbx_description
1 polymer ?
#
loop_
_entity_poly.entity_id
_entity_poly.type
_entity_poly.pdbx_seq_one_letter_code
_entity_poly.pdbx_strand_id
1 'polypeptide(L)'
;MKKTNQILNSLIGKRYKYDLLENGFSNEDISIGKKVLNSKRITMASYTRKFELVFARKLGAKYALMVNSGSSANLLATFAAGNPLKKNHLNRGDEVLIPALCWSTSIWPLVQFGLKPVLVDIDIQTLNINIEDLIKKITKKTKAIMLINVLGISSDLFKI
;
A
#
# COMPACT_ATOMS: atom_id res chain seq x y z
N MET A 1 -9.68 13.34 -31.98
CA MET A 1 -10.94 12.81 -31.44
C MET A 1 -11.45 11.56 -32.15
N LYS A 2 -11.60 11.47 -33.49
CA LYS A 2 -12.11 10.24 -34.17
C LYS A 2 -11.23 8.99 -33.96
N LYS A 3 -9.89 9.09 -34.02
CA LYS A 3 -8.96 7.97 -33.79
C LYS A 3 -9.01 7.45 -32.35
N THR A 4 -9.14 8.33 -31.35
CA THR A 4 -9.23 7.98 -29.93
C THR A 4 -10.50 7.19 -29.64
N ASN A 5 -11.64 7.59 -30.23
CA ASN A 5 -12.90 6.88 -30.08
C ASN A 5 -12.88 5.50 -30.77
N GLN A 6 -12.16 5.33 -31.89
CA GLN A 6 -12.00 4.01 -32.52
C GLN A 6 -11.18 3.05 -31.66
N ILE A 7 -10.12 3.54 -31.00
CA ILE A 7 -9.30 2.73 -30.07
C ILE A 7 -10.14 2.37 -28.83
N LEU A 8 -10.86 3.33 -28.24
CA LEU A 8 -11.76 3.05 -27.12
C LEU A 8 -12.82 2.00 -27.48
N ASN A 9 -13.49 2.15 -28.63
CA ASN A 9 -14.51 1.20 -29.07
C ASN A 9 -13.95 -0.19 -29.40
N SER A 10 -12.66 -0.29 -29.79
CA SER A 10 -12.01 -1.58 -30.00
C SER A 10 -11.62 -2.29 -28.68
N LEU A 11 -11.56 -1.54 -27.59
CA LEU A 11 -11.25 -2.05 -26.24
C LEU A 11 -12.52 -2.39 -25.44
N ILE A 12 -13.65 -1.71 -25.74
CA ILE A 12 -14.93 -1.98 -25.11
C ILE A 12 -15.45 -3.33 -25.63
N GLY A 13 -15.59 -4.28 -24.73
CA GLY A 13 -16.09 -5.64 -25.03
C GLY A 13 -15.03 -6.70 -25.31
N LYS A 14 -13.73 -6.39 -25.31
CA LYS A 14 -12.68 -7.40 -25.28
C LYS A 14 -12.60 -8.00 -23.87
N ARG A 15 -12.90 -9.29 -23.77
CA ARG A 15 -12.64 -10.06 -22.55
C ARG A 15 -11.12 -10.13 -22.37
N TYR A 16 -10.60 -9.55 -21.32
CA TYR A 16 -9.18 -9.66 -20.99
C TYR A 16 -8.90 -11.12 -20.57
N LYS A 17 -7.75 -11.64 -21.01
CA LYS A 17 -7.31 -13.00 -20.66
C LYS A 17 -6.98 -13.12 -19.18
N TYR A 18 -6.70 -12.00 -18.51
CA TYR A 18 -6.31 -11.93 -17.11
C TYR A 18 -7.20 -10.90 -16.42
N ASP A 19 -8.00 -11.35 -15.48
CA ASP A 19 -8.81 -10.51 -14.62
C ASP A 19 -7.97 -10.02 -13.44
N LEU A 20 -8.26 -8.81 -12.92
CA LEU A 20 -7.58 -8.29 -11.72
C LEU A 20 -7.87 -9.12 -10.46
N LEU A 21 -9.00 -9.78 -10.45
CA LEU A 21 -9.44 -10.65 -9.36
C LEU A 21 -10.23 -11.82 -9.96
N GLU A 22 -9.70 -13.01 -9.78
CA GLU A 22 -10.38 -14.25 -10.13
C GLU A 22 -10.70 -15.02 -8.83
N ASN A 23 -11.98 -15.36 -8.63
CA ASN A 23 -12.44 -16.12 -7.45
C ASN A 23 -12.01 -15.51 -6.10
N GLY A 24 -12.22 -14.20 -5.91
CA GLY A 24 -11.78 -13.46 -4.72
C GLY A 24 -12.37 -13.94 -3.38
N PHE A 25 -13.48 -14.70 -3.43
CA PHE A 25 -14.15 -15.23 -2.23
C PHE A 25 -14.60 -16.67 -2.46
N SER A 26 -14.24 -17.56 -1.54
CA SER A 26 -14.74 -18.93 -1.50
C SER A 26 -16.17 -18.97 -0.93
N ASN A 27 -16.87 -20.10 -1.13
CA ASN A 27 -18.16 -20.33 -0.48
C ASN A 27 -18.06 -20.32 1.06
N GLU A 28 -16.92 -20.73 1.59
CA GLU A 28 -16.62 -20.69 3.02
C GLU A 28 -16.53 -19.25 3.53
N ASP A 29 -15.82 -18.37 2.80
CA ASP A 29 -15.73 -16.94 3.14
C ASP A 29 -17.10 -16.28 3.15
N ILE A 30 -17.95 -16.59 2.15
CA ILE A 30 -19.32 -16.11 2.07
C ILE A 30 -20.13 -16.60 3.27
N SER A 31 -19.98 -17.88 3.65
CA SER A 31 -20.68 -18.47 4.80
C SER A 31 -20.28 -17.77 6.11
N ILE A 32 -18.99 -17.49 6.30
CA ILE A 32 -18.49 -16.75 7.48
C ILE A 32 -19.03 -15.31 7.46
N GLY A 33 -19.03 -14.65 6.31
CA GLY A 33 -19.61 -13.31 6.17
C GLY A 33 -21.08 -13.27 6.59
N LYS A 34 -21.89 -14.26 6.16
CA LYS A 34 -23.30 -14.40 6.58
C LYS A 34 -23.44 -14.59 8.09
N LYS A 35 -22.57 -15.38 8.72
CA LYS A 35 -22.58 -15.56 10.19
C LYS A 35 -22.29 -14.25 10.92
N VAL A 36 -21.33 -13.47 10.43
CA VAL A 36 -20.99 -12.17 11.00
C VAL A 36 -22.18 -11.20 10.90
N LEU A 37 -22.81 -11.11 9.75
CA LEU A 37 -24.00 -10.25 9.54
C LEU A 37 -25.16 -10.67 10.45
N ASN A 38 -25.44 -11.97 10.54
CA ASN A 38 -26.50 -12.50 11.41
C ASN A 38 -26.24 -12.24 12.90
N SER A 39 -24.98 -12.12 13.31
CA SER A 39 -24.61 -11.80 14.69
C SER A 39 -24.95 -10.36 15.08
N LYS A 40 -25.22 -9.48 14.11
CA LYS A 40 -25.44 -8.04 14.29
C LYS A 40 -24.25 -7.29 14.94
N ARG A 41 -23.08 -7.94 15.06
CA ARG A 41 -21.83 -7.39 15.61
C ARG A 41 -20.79 -7.28 14.49
N ILE A 42 -20.88 -6.20 13.72
CA ILE A 42 -20.09 -6.00 12.48
C ILE A 42 -18.87 -5.09 12.66
N THR A 43 -18.67 -4.52 13.86
CA THR A 43 -17.55 -3.62 14.15
C THR A 43 -16.75 -4.11 15.34
N MET A 44 -15.42 -3.94 15.31
CA MET A 44 -14.48 -4.25 16.41
C MET A 44 -14.71 -5.62 17.08
N ALA A 45 -15.20 -6.58 16.29
CA ALA A 45 -15.68 -7.85 16.77
C ALA A 45 -14.56 -8.92 16.84
N SER A 46 -14.93 -10.13 17.29
CA SER A 46 -14.01 -11.24 17.53
C SER A 46 -13.20 -11.65 16.29
N TYR A 47 -13.79 -11.59 15.09
CA TYR A 47 -13.08 -11.92 13.84
C TYR A 47 -11.96 -10.94 13.54
N THR A 48 -12.17 -9.64 13.74
CA THR A 48 -11.11 -8.62 13.59
C THR A 48 -9.97 -8.89 14.54
N ARG A 49 -10.23 -9.10 15.81
CA ARG A 49 -9.20 -9.42 16.82
C ARG A 49 -8.44 -10.70 16.50
N LYS A 50 -9.16 -11.75 16.07
CA LYS A 50 -8.53 -13.01 15.64
C LYS A 50 -7.61 -12.80 14.45
N PHE A 51 -8.06 -12.04 13.46
CA PHE A 51 -7.25 -11.69 12.30
C PHE A 51 -5.97 -10.95 12.72
N GLU A 52 -6.09 -9.89 13.53
CA GLU A 52 -4.96 -9.11 14.03
C GLU A 52 -3.90 -9.97 14.73
N LEU A 53 -4.36 -10.89 15.60
CA LEU A 53 -3.46 -11.82 16.31
C LEU A 53 -2.74 -12.79 15.36
N VAL A 54 -3.47 -13.39 14.43
CA VAL A 54 -2.90 -14.35 13.47
C VAL A 54 -1.94 -13.65 12.53
N PHE A 55 -2.31 -12.48 12.03
CA PHE A 55 -1.49 -11.68 11.11
C PHE A 55 -0.21 -11.19 11.79
N ALA A 56 -0.30 -10.68 13.01
CA ALA A 56 0.87 -10.27 13.79
C ALA A 56 1.85 -11.44 13.97
N ARG A 57 1.36 -12.63 14.37
CA ARG A 57 2.20 -13.83 14.51
C ARG A 57 2.89 -14.23 13.20
N LYS A 58 2.14 -14.21 12.09
CA LYS A 58 2.68 -14.57 10.77
C LYS A 58 3.81 -13.66 10.33
N LEU A 59 3.76 -12.38 10.68
CA LEU A 59 4.77 -11.38 10.36
C LEU A 59 5.87 -11.24 11.41
N GLY A 60 5.82 -11.99 12.52
CA GLY A 60 6.74 -11.81 13.64
C GLY A 60 6.58 -10.46 14.35
N ALA A 61 5.46 -9.79 14.16
CA ALA A 61 5.15 -8.50 14.80
C ALA A 61 4.46 -8.72 16.16
N LYS A 62 4.67 -7.77 17.09
CA LYS A 62 4.00 -7.82 18.41
C LYS A 62 2.50 -7.53 18.30
N TYR A 63 2.14 -6.62 17.42
CA TYR A 63 0.76 -6.17 17.19
C TYR A 63 0.48 -6.00 15.71
N ALA A 64 -0.77 -6.17 15.33
CA ALA A 64 -1.34 -5.75 14.06
C ALA A 64 -2.64 -5.01 14.33
N LEU A 65 -2.98 -4.09 13.46
CA LEU A 65 -4.22 -3.32 13.51
C LEU A 65 -4.93 -3.41 12.17
N MET A 66 -6.15 -3.90 12.20
CA MET A 66 -7.01 -3.99 11.02
C MET A 66 -7.64 -2.63 10.73
N VAL A 67 -7.59 -2.21 9.47
CA VAL A 67 -8.25 -1.01 8.96
C VAL A 67 -9.10 -1.37 7.74
N ASN A 68 -9.96 -0.46 7.32
CA ASN A 68 -10.91 -0.71 6.23
C ASN A 68 -10.31 -0.75 4.82
N SER A 69 -9.07 -0.26 4.64
CA SER A 69 -8.40 -0.23 3.33
C SER A 69 -6.90 -0.05 3.46
N GLY A 70 -6.15 -0.38 2.39
CA GLY A 70 -4.72 -0.08 2.28
C GLY A 70 -4.44 1.43 2.35
N SER A 71 -5.34 2.27 1.84
CA SER A 71 -5.24 3.72 1.94
C SER A 71 -5.24 4.20 3.39
N SER A 72 -6.15 3.67 4.21
CA SER A 72 -6.19 3.95 5.65
C SER A 72 -4.97 3.39 6.38
N ALA A 73 -4.46 2.23 5.94
CA ALA A 73 -3.23 1.67 6.49
C ALA A 73 -2.02 2.58 6.23
N ASN A 74 -1.87 3.09 5.00
CA ASN A 74 -0.79 4.03 4.65
C ASN A 74 -0.89 5.32 5.46
N LEU A 75 -2.10 5.86 5.62
CA LEU A 75 -2.34 7.05 6.43
C LEU A 75 -1.91 6.80 7.89
N LEU A 76 -2.41 5.73 8.49
CA LEU A 76 -2.10 5.38 9.88
C LEU A 76 -0.61 5.12 10.08
N ALA A 77 0.06 4.40 9.16
CA ALA A 77 1.48 4.12 9.22
C ALA A 77 2.31 5.41 9.16
N THR A 78 1.95 6.34 8.29
CA THR A 78 2.63 7.64 8.17
C THR A 78 2.51 8.45 9.47
N PHE A 79 1.30 8.57 10.03
CA PHE A 79 1.09 9.29 11.28
C PHE A 79 1.74 8.59 12.47
N ALA A 80 1.76 7.25 12.48
CA ALA A 80 2.49 6.49 13.50
C ALA A 80 4.01 6.68 13.41
N ALA A 81 4.56 6.78 12.19
CA ALA A 81 5.98 7.10 11.99
C ALA A 81 6.32 8.51 12.47
N GLY A 82 5.40 9.45 12.36
CA GLY A 82 5.54 10.83 12.87
C GLY A 82 5.15 11.01 14.34
N ASN A 83 4.86 9.94 15.08
CA ASN A 83 4.50 10.07 16.50
C ASN A 83 5.69 10.60 17.33
N PRO A 84 5.57 11.77 17.99
CA PRO A 84 6.65 12.41 18.74
C PRO A 84 7.15 11.59 19.95
N LEU A 85 6.38 10.60 20.40
CA LEU A 85 6.82 9.67 21.46
C LEU A 85 7.88 8.67 20.98
N LYS A 86 8.08 8.54 19.68
CA LYS A 86 9.14 7.69 19.10
C LYS A 86 10.45 8.45 19.05
N LYS A 87 11.56 7.80 19.43
CA LYS A 87 12.90 8.41 19.43
C LYS A 87 13.31 8.95 18.05
N ASN A 88 12.97 8.24 16.98
CA ASN A 88 13.31 8.60 15.60
C ASN A 88 12.03 8.81 14.78
N HIS A 89 11.17 9.73 15.22
CA HIS A 89 9.95 10.05 14.48
C HIS A 89 10.24 10.96 13.28
N LEU A 90 9.36 10.91 12.31
CA LEU A 90 9.37 11.81 11.16
C LEU A 90 8.83 13.19 11.58
N ASN A 91 9.46 14.23 11.08
CA ASN A 91 9.06 15.62 11.32
C ASN A 91 8.52 16.25 10.02
N ARG A 92 7.71 17.28 10.17
CA ARG A 92 7.27 18.07 9.00
C ARG A 92 8.50 18.63 8.27
N GLY A 93 8.49 18.46 6.94
CA GLY A 93 9.60 18.89 6.08
C GLY A 93 10.67 17.81 5.83
N ASP A 94 10.65 16.70 6.56
CA ASP A 94 11.51 15.55 6.25
C ASP A 94 11.18 14.97 4.87
N GLU A 95 12.21 14.51 4.17
CA GLU A 95 12.08 13.89 2.87
C GLU A 95 11.83 12.38 3.00
N VAL A 96 10.85 11.90 2.22
CA VAL A 96 10.53 10.47 2.07
C VAL A 96 10.65 10.09 0.61
N LEU A 97 11.57 9.19 0.30
CA LEU A 97 11.73 8.65 -1.05
C LEU A 97 10.58 7.68 -1.33
N ILE A 98 10.00 7.79 -2.53
CA ILE A 98 8.87 6.94 -2.96
C ILE A 98 8.95 6.69 -4.46
N PRO A 99 8.69 5.46 -4.96
CA PRO A 99 8.71 5.22 -6.40
C PRO A 99 7.65 6.06 -7.13
N ALA A 100 8.01 6.57 -8.32
CA ALA A 100 7.11 7.37 -9.15
C ALA A 100 5.87 6.59 -9.61
N LEU A 101 6.01 5.26 -9.78
CA LEU A 101 4.88 4.37 -10.03
C LEU A 101 4.31 3.90 -8.70
N CYS A 102 3.24 4.54 -8.26
CA CYS A 102 2.54 4.17 -7.04
C CYS A 102 1.07 4.59 -7.09
N TRP A 103 0.29 4.05 -6.19
CA TRP A 103 -1.07 4.51 -5.99
C TRP A 103 -1.07 5.87 -5.29
N SER A 104 -1.96 6.77 -5.69
CA SER A 104 -2.04 8.13 -5.12
C SER A 104 -2.14 8.15 -3.60
N THR A 105 -2.83 7.17 -3.01
CA THR A 105 -2.97 7.02 -1.56
C THR A 105 -1.71 6.56 -0.84
N SER A 106 -0.62 6.29 -1.55
CA SER A 106 0.71 6.12 -0.95
C SER A 106 1.44 7.46 -0.77
N ILE A 107 1.16 8.45 -1.62
CA ILE A 107 1.76 9.78 -1.55
C ILE A 107 0.97 10.72 -0.63
N TRP A 108 -0.36 10.72 -0.73
CA TRP A 108 -1.21 11.66 0.01
C TRP A 108 -0.96 11.68 1.52
N PRO A 109 -0.79 10.55 2.22
CA PRO A 109 -0.49 10.58 3.65
C PRO A 109 0.80 11.32 3.99
N LEU A 110 1.83 11.21 3.14
CA LEU A 110 3.10 11.93 3.32
C LEU A 110 2.86 13.44 3.26
N VAL A 111 2.14 13.90 2.23
CA VAL A 111 1.80 15.31 2.05
C VAL A 111 0.90 15.82 3.19
N GLN A 112 -0.09 15.05 3.60
CA GLN A 112 -1.02 15.43 4.68
C GLN A 112 -0.31 15.56 6.03
N PHE A 113 0.68 14.72 6.29
CA PHE A 113 1.50 14.86 7.49
C PHE A 113 2.46 16.05 7.41
N GLY A 114 2.72 16.57 6.20
CA GLY A 114 3.66 17.67 5.95
C GLY A 114 5.08 17.21 5.63
N LEU A 115 5.26 15.94 5.27
CA LEU A 115 6.51 15.43 4.70
C LEU A 115 6.69 15.89 3.26
N LYS A 116 7.89 15.76 2.73
CA LYS A 116 8.24 16.05 1.34
C LYS A 116 8.47 14.74 0.58
N PRO A 117 7.50 14.26 -0.21
CA PRO A 117 7.73 13.12 -1.09
C PRO A 117 8.78 13.46 -2.14
N VAL A 118 9.79 12.63 -2.28
CA VAL A 118 10.79 12.71 -3.34
C VAL A 118 10.59 11.51 -4.26
N LEU A 119 10.13 11.78 -5.48
CA LEU A 119 9.85 10.73 -6.45
C LEU A 119 11.15 10.13 -6.96
N VAL A 120 11.24 8.81 -6.91
CA VAL A 120 12.34 8.01 -7.43
C VAL A 120 11.86 7.26 -8.66
N ASP A 121 12.67 7.21 -9.71
CA ASP A 121 12.33 6.49 -10.92
C ASP A 121 12.20 4.98 -10.65
N ILE A 122 11.63 4.26 -11.60
CA ILE A 122 11.41 2.82 -11.50
C ILE A 122 12.30 2.06 -12.50
N ASP A 123 12.60 0.82 -12.15
CA ASP A 123 13.12 -0.16 -13.08
C ASP A 123 11.97 -0.68 -13.96
N ILE A 124 12.08 -0.52 -15.27
CA ILE A 124 11.01 -0.87 -16.20
C ILE A 124 10.72 -2.39 -16.28
N GLN A 125 11.68 -3.22 -15.92
CA GLN A 125 11.50 -4.68 -15.97
C GLN A 125 10.75 -5.21 -14.74
N THR A 126 11.00 -4.61 -13.58
CA THR A 126 10.41 -5.05 -12.30
C THR A 126 9.27 -4.14 -11.83
N LEU A 127 9.17 -2.94 -12.40
CA LEU A 127 8.27 -1.85 -11.97
C LEU A 127 8.51 -1.38 -10.52
N ASN A 128 9.57 -1.86 -9.89
CA ASN A 128 9.98 -1.47 -8.56
C ASN A 128 10.91 -0.25 -8.59
N ILE A 129 11.20 0.30 -7.43
CA ILE A 129 12.07 1.45 -7.27
C ILE A 129 13.45 1.20 -7.90
N ASN A 130 13.96 2.15 -8.70
CA ASN A 130 15.29 2.08 -9.28
C ASN A 130 16.34 2.43 -8.23
N ILE A 131 17.24 1.49 -7.93
CA ILE A 131 18.24 1.64 -6.86
C ILE A 131 19.26 2.73 -7.15
N GLU A 132 19.69 2.87 -8.41
CA GLU A 132 20.68 3.89 -8.78
C GLU A 132 20.10 5.31 -8.63
N ASP A 133 18.83 5.50 -9.03
CA ASP A 133 18.16 6.78 -8.88
C ASP A 133 17.82 7.05 -7.40
N LEU A 134 17.46 6.00 -6.65
CA LEU A 134 17.26 6.08 -5.19
C LEU A 134 18.50 6.66 -4.50
N ILE A 135 19.67 6.07 -4.76
CA ILE A 135 20.94 6.50 -4.16
C ILE A 135 21.25 7.96 -4.51
N LYS A 136 21.04 8.37 -5.77
CA LYS A 136 21.28 9.75 -6.23
C LYS A 136 20.37 10.77 -5.54
N LYS A 137 19.19 10.36 -5.09
CA LYS A 137 18.17 11.24 -4.46
C LYS A 137 18.23 11.29 -2.95
N ILE A 138 19.11 10.50 -2.32
CA ILE A 138 19.32 10.57 -0.86
C ILE A 138 19.99 11.90 -0.52
N THR A 139 19.40 12.62 0.43
CA THR A 139 19.95 13.84 1.01
C THR A 139 20.05 13.74 2.54
N LYS A 140 20.64 14.72 3.18
CA LYS A 140 20.66 14.83 4.66
C LYS A 140 19.25 14.94 5.26
N LYS A 141 18.26 15.36 4.47
CA LYS A 141 16.85 15.49 4.86
C LYS A 141 16.06 14.20 4.66
N THR A 142 16.59 13.23 3.93
CA THR A 142 15.95 11.93 3.74
C THR A 142 15.89 11.17 5.07
N LYS A 143 14.69 10.80 5.49
CA LYS A 143 14.45 10.11 6.78
C LYS A 143 13.73 8.78 6.61
N ALA A 144 13.08 8.53 5.48
CA ALA A 144 12.38 7.29 5.22
C ALA A 144 12.30 6.99 3.72
N ILE A 145 12.01 5.73 3.43
CA ILE A 145 11.67 5.25 2.09
C ILE A 145 10.31 4.57 2.20
N MET A 146 9.36 4.94 1.35
CA MET A 146 8.08 4.26 1.21
C MET A 146 8.18 3.30 0.03
N LEU A 147 8.42 2.03 0.33
CA LEU A 147 8.54 1.00 -0.70
C LEU A 147 7.17 0.46 -1.11
N ILE A 148 7.05 0.18 -2.40
CA ILE A 148 5.86 -0.42 -2.99
C ILE A 148 6.29 -1.61 -3.82
N ASN A 149 5.82 -2.78 -3.45
CA ASN A 149 6.07 -4.02 -4.17
C ASN A 149 4.99 -4.20 -5.24
N VAL A 150 5.22 -3.64 -6.43
CA VAL A 150 4.24 -3.59 -7.50
C VAL A 150 3.92 -4.99 -8.00
N LEU A 151 2.62 -5.32 -8.11
CA LEU A 151 2.11 -6.61 -8.61
C LEU A 151 2.68 -7.84 -7.88
N GLY A 152 3.11 -7.69 -6.63
CA GLY A 152 3.67 -8.77 -5.82
C GLY A 152 5.16 -9.07 -6.07
N ILE A 153 5.83 -8.28 -6.91
CA ILE A 153 7.27 -8.39 -7.13
C ILE A 153 7.98 -7.60 -6.02
N SER A 154 8.81 -8.28 -5.22
CA SER A 154 9.53 -7.63 -4.13
C SER A 154 10.65 -6.73 -4.67
N SER A 155 10.78 -5.55 -4.09
CA SER A 155 11.97 -4.72 -4.26
C SER A 155 13.20 -5.43 -3.67
N ASP A 156 14.40 -5.10 -4.17
CA ASP A 156 15.65 -5.66 -3.67
C ASP A 156 16.01 -5.02 -2.31
N LEU A 157 15.45 -5.60 -1.24
CA LEU A 157 15.62 -5.11 0.13
C LEU A 157 17.06 -5.21 0.64
N PHE A 158 17.92 -6.02 0.00
CA PHE A 158 19.34 -6.13 0.38
C PHE A 158 20.20 -5.00 -0.15
N LYS A 159 19.72 -4.32 -1.21
CA LYS A 159 20.40 -3.15 -1.78
C LYS A 159 19.86 -1.82 -1.26
N ILE A 160 18.68 -1.82 -0.64
CA ILE A 160 18.05 -0.65 -0.04
C ILE A 160 18.45 -0.52 1.42
#